data_4aa8e98ba266d05ccf089148df0fc052
#
_entry.id   4aa8e98ba266d05ccf089148df0fc052
#
_cell.length_a   1.000
_cell.length_b   1.000
_cell.length_c   1.000
_cell.angle_alpha   90.00
_cell.angle_beta   90.00
_cell.angle_gamma   90.00
#
_symmetry.space_group_name_H-M   'P 1'
#
loop_
_entity.id
_entity.type
_entity.pdbx_description
1 polymer ?
#
loop_
_entity_poly.entity_id
_entity_poly.type
_entity_poly.pdbx_seq_one_letter_code
_entity_poly.pdbx_strand_id
1 'polypeptide(L)'
;FVLVSALVVLSEVVLASARGQLVWVTVTSPSAGVVGRLPFKVGALVSASGQALTTVSNISTMEVFFSLSESQILSMSKTNGSVQAAIAAFPAVKLQLADGSIYNHPGKVVKMSGVIDATSGSISLIAHFANPEKLLKSGGAGSIVVPNDHNSAIVIPQEACSQVQDKIFVYIVTKDNKVKYSEIKVNPQDDGKNYIVTAGLHVGDRIVLKGITKLTDGQQIKPITLERYNQKIAEAAKLAESQDNAHAFATAMGGKK
;
A
#
# COMPACT_ATOMS: atom_id res chain seq x y z
N PHE A 1 -22.66 63.54 -43.06
CA PHE A 1 -21.46 62.83 -42.46
C PHE A 1 -21.80 62.00 -41.21
N VAL A 2 -22.59 62.55 -40.28
CA VAL A 2 -22.94 61.91 -39.00
C VAL A 2 -23.73 60.58 -39.19
N LEU A 3 -24.64 60.54 -40.18
CA LEU A 3 -25.44 59.33 -40.47
C LEU A 3 -24.63 58.17 -41.01
N VAL A 4 -23.61 58.46 -41.84
CA VAL A 4 -22.73 57.40 -42.41
C VAL A 4 -21.81 56.80 -41.34
N SER A 5 -21.27 57.67 -40.46
CA SER A 5 -20.44 57.17 -39.33
C SER A 5 -21.23 56.34 -38.32
N ALA A 6 -22.49 56.68 -38.06
CA ALA A 6 -23.37 55.90 -37.19
C ALA A 6 -23.69 54.50 -37.83
N LEU A 7 -23.88 54.45 -39.15
CA LEU A 7 -24.15 53.19 -39.84
C LEU A 7 -22.93 52.25 -39.83
N VAL A 8 -21.72 52.82 -39.97
CA VAL A 8 -20.47 52.05 -39.89
C VAL A 8 -20.26 51.47 -38.49
N VAL A 9 -20.45 52.28 -37.44
CA VAL A 9 -20.34 51.84 -36.05
C VAL A 9 -21.38 50.73 -35.77
N LEU A 10 -22.60 50.87 -36.24
CA LEU A 10 -23.62 49.83 -36.07
C LEU A 10 -23.23 48.50 -36.74
N SER A 11 -22.66 48.58 -37.94
CA SER A 11 -22.21 47.40 -38.67
C SER A 11 -21.04 46.71 -37.98
N GLU A 12 -20.11 47.45 -37.37
CA GLU A 12 -19.01 46.90 -36.59
C GLU A 12 -19.48 46.20 -35.30
N VAL A 13 -20.46 46.75 -34.61
CA VAL A 13 -21.07 46.15 -33.40
C VAL A 13 -21.79 44.84 -33.79
N VAL A 14 -22.55 44.84 -34.89
CA VAL A 14 -23.22 43.61 -35.36
C VAL A 14 -22.20 42.54 -35.77
N LEU A 15 -21.12 42.95 -36.47
CA LEU A 15 -20.04 42.02 -36.85
C LEU A 15 -19.30 41.48 -35.61
N ALA A 16 -19.02 42.31 -34.62
CA ALA A 16 -18.39 41.89 -33.35
C ALA A 16 -19.28 40.88 -32.61
N SER A 17 -20.60 41.15 -32.56
CA SER A 17 -21.57 40.23 -31.95
C SER A 17 -21.64 38.90 -32.67
N ALA A 18 -21.70 38.90 -33.99
CA ALA A 18 -21.71 37.68 -34.81
C ALA A 18 -20.41 36.88 -34.67
N ARG A 19 -19.26 37.56 -34.63
CA ARG A 19 -17.97 36.92 -34.33
C ARG A 19 -17.94 36.33 -32.94
N GLY A 20 -18.48 37.03 -31.94
CA GLY A 20 -18.59 36.50 -30.57
C GLY A 20 -19.42 35.22 -30.49
N GLN A 21 -20.51 35.13 -31.25
CA GLN A 21 -21.30 33.88 -31.31
C GLN A 21 -20.57 32.73 -31.97
N LEU A 22 -19.73 32.96 -33.00
CA LEU A 22 -18.94 31.95 -33.65
C LEU A 22 -17.84 31.33 -32.76
N VAL A 23 -17.36 32.08 -31.75
CA VAL A 23 -16.38 31.54 -30.81
C VAL A 23 -16.94 30.38 -30.00
N TRP A 24 -18.25 30.36 -29.77
CA TRP A 24 -18.92 29.28 -29.02
C TRP A 24 -19.17 28.00 -29.85
N VAL A 25 -18.97 28.07 -31.17
CA VAL A 25 -19.12 26.89 -32.05
C VAL A 25 -17.91 25.95 -31.95
N THR A 26 -16.76 26.49 -31.55
CA THR A 26 -15.54 25.68 -31.39
C THR A 26 -15.21 25.56 -29.91
N VAL A 27 -15.39 24.35 -29.35
CA VAL A 27 -15.07 24.08 -27.96
C VAL A 27 -13.67 23.50 -27.89
N THR A 28 -12.78 24.21 -27.20
CA THR A 28 -11.39 23.78 -26.99
C THR A 28 -11.16 23.44 -25.51
N SER A 29 -10.26 22.49 -25.24
CA SER A 29 -9.87 22.14 -23.89
C SER A 29 -9.03 23.27 -23.27
N PRO A 30 -9.34 23.73 -22.04
CA PRO A 30 -8.55 24.75 -21.34
C PRO A 30 -7.21 24.20 -20.82
N SER A 31 -7.04 22.90 -20.77
CA SER A 31 -5.82 22.24 -20.26
C SER A 31 -5.45 21.02 -21.07
N ALA A 32 -4.15 20.70 -21.07
CA ALA A 32 -3.65 19.46 -21.62
C ALA A 32 -4.03 18.28 -20.71
N GLY A 33 -4.50 17.18 -21.29
CA GLY A 33 -4.90 16.02 -20.50
C GLY A 33 -5.48 14.90 -21.33
N VAL A 34 -6.01 13.90 -20.65
CA VAL A 34 -6.73 12.78 -21.26
C VAL A 34 -8.22 13.09 -21.24
N VAL A 35 -8.83 12.99 -22.43
CA VAL A 35 -10.28 13.17 -22.61
C VAL A 35 -11.00 11.96 -22.03
N GLY A 36 -11.98 12.20 -21.20
CA GLY A 36 -12.84 11.19 -20.64
C GLY A 36 -13.93 10.71 -21.57
N ARG A 37 -15.05 10.29 -21.01
CA ARG A 37 -16.19 9.81 -21.77
C ARG A 37 -16.87 10.95 -22.53
N LEU A 38 -17.26 10.71 -23.77
CA LEU A 38 -18.06 11.61 -24.60
C LEU A 38 -19.54 11.15 -24.56
N PRO A 39 -20.37 11.74 -23.67
CA PRO A 39 -21.76 11.32 -23.52
C PRO A 39 -22.65 11.72 -24.71
N PHE A 40 -22.26 12.76 -25.45
CA PHE A 40 -23.03 13.27 -26.59
C PHE A 40 -22.49 12.73 -27.90
N LYS A 41 -23.38 12.34 -28.78
CA LYS A 41 -23.08 11.91 -30.18
C LYS A 41 -23.39 13.05 -31.14
N VAL A 42 -22.88 12.95 -32.35
CA VAL A 42 -23.19 13.87 -33.43
C VAL A 42 -24.71 13.95 -33.64
N GLY A 43 -25.25 15.17 -33.67
CA GLY A 43 -26.68 15.44 -33.75
C GLY A 43 -27.40 15.59 -32.41
N ALA A 44 -26.74 15.39 -31.29
CA ALA A 44 -27.33 15.61 -29.97
C ALA A 44 -27.41 17.12 -29.67
N LEU A 45 -28.52 17.54 -29.07
CA LEU A 45 -28.69 18.91 -28.57
C LEU A 45 -27.89 19.09 -27.29
N VAL A 46 -27.06 20.12 -27.23
CA VAL A 46 -26.24 20.50 -26.09
C VAL A 46 -26.68 21.87 -25.58
N SER A 47 -26.81 22.03 -24.27
CA SER A 47 -27.13 23.33 -23.66
C SER A 47 -26.15 23.66 -22.55
N ALA A 48 -25.92 24.96 -22.29
CA ALA A 48 -24.98 25.44 -21.27
C ALA A 48 -25.35 25.04 -19.85
N SER A 49 -26.64 24.77 -19.57
CA SER A 49 -27.15 24.33 -18.28
C SER A 49 -27.22 22.80 -18.12
N GLY A 50 -26.79 22.07 -19.16
CA GLY A 50 -26.86 20.61 -19.20
C GLY A 50 -25.62 19.91 -18.65
N GLN A 51 -25.53 18.63 -18.97
CA GLN A 51 -24.37 17.79 -18.64
C GLN A 51 -23.11 18.29 -19.36
N ALA A 52 -21.94 18.16 -18.74
CA ALA A 52 -20.67 18.50 -19.35
C ALA A 52 -20.41 17.66 -20.62
N LEU A 53 -19.88 18.32 -21.65
CA LEU A 53 -19.55 17.67 -22.93
C LEU A 53 -18.56 16.53 -22.78
N THR A 54 -17.55 16.76 -21.97
CA THR A 54 -16.53 15.78 -21.58
C THR A 54 -15.75 16.30 -20.37
N THR A 55 -14.97 15.45 -19.77
CA THR A 55 -14.02 15.80 -18.73
C THR A 55 -12.61 15.59 -19.25
N VAL A 56 -11.76 16.59 -19.11
CA VAL A 56 -10.33 16.47 -19.42
C VAL A 56 -9.56 16.40 -18.09
N SER A 57 -8.80 15.34 -17.89
CA SER A 57 -8.03 15.10 -16.69
C SER A 57 -6.55 15.13 -16.96
N ASN A 58 -5.81 15.97 -16.24
CA ASN A 58 -4.36 15.90 -16.24
C ASN A 58 -3.92 14.77 -15.32
N ILE A 59 -3.36 13.72 -15.91
CA ILE A 59 -2.91 12.53 -15.19
C ILE A 59 -1.38 12.41 -15.13
N SER A 60 -0.64 13.46 -15.42
CA SER A 60 0.84 13.45 -15.35
C SER A 60 1.35 13.29 -13.91
N THR A 61 0.63 13.85 -12.96
CA THR A 61 0.85 13.67 -11.53
C THR A 61 -0.47 13.24 -10.90
N MET A 62 -0.43 12.15 -10.16
CA MET A 62 -1.62 11.60 -9.49
C MET A 62 -1.59 11.95 -8.01
N GLU A 63 -2.72 12.42 -7.52
CA GLU A 63 -2.95 12.64 -6.10
C GLU A 63 -3.59 11.39 -5.50
N VAL A 64 -2.93 10.82 -4.52
CA VAL A 64 -3.43 9.65 -3.79
C VAL A 64 -3.78 10.08 -2.38
N PHE A 65 -5.04 9.85 -2.01
CA PHE A 65 -5.58 10.13 -0.69
C PHE A 65 -5.49 8.88 0.18
N PHE A 66 -4.92 9.02 1.36
CA PHE A 66 -4.88 7.94 2.34
C PHE A 66 -5.02 8.50 3.74
N SER A 67 -5.42 7.68 4.68
CA SER A 67 -5.67 8.11 6.05
C SER A 67 -4.71 7.45 7.03
N LEU A 68 -4.26 8.23 8.01
CA LEU A 68 -3.52 7.74 9.17
C LEU A 68 -4.33 8.01 10.44
N SER A 69 -4.16 7.16 11.45
CA SER A 69 -4.79 7.37 12.74
C SER A 69 -4.18 8.58 13.46
N GLU A 70 -4.97 9.25 14.29
CA GLU A 70 -4.51 10.37 15.11
C GLU A 70 -3.31 9.97 15.98
N SER A 71 -3.32 8.76 16.56
CA SER A 71 -2.23 8.26 17.40
C SER A 71 -0.91 8.16 16.64
N GLN A 72 -0.93 7.74 15.37
CA GLN A 72 0.26 7.68 14.52
C GLN A 72 0.82 9.07 14.25
N ILE A 73 -0.05 10.03 13.92
CA ILE A 73 0.36 11.40 13.64
C ILE A 73 0.89 12.09 14.90
N LEU A 74 0.26 11.88 16.05
CA LEU A 74 0.74 12.41 17.31
C LEU A 74 2.12 11.86 17.68
N SER A 75 2.36 10.57 17.45
CA SER A 75 3.69 9.98 17.68
C SER A 75 4.76 10.59 16.78
N MET A 76 4.44 10.78 15.50
CA MET A 76 5.33 11.44 14.54
C MET A 76 5.58 12.91 14.87
N SER A 77 4.55 13.63 15.29
CA SER A 77 4.67 15.05 15.68
C SER A 77 5.51 15.25 16.93
N LYS A 78 5.40 14.35 17.91
CA LYS A 78 6.26 14.37 19.12
C LYS A 78 7.73 14.18 18.79
N THR A 79 8.03 13.34 17.80
CA THR A 79 9.42 13.08 17.36
C THR A 79 9.99 14.25 16.56
N ASN A 80 9.16 14.92 15.74
CA ASN A 80 9.63 15.95 14.80
C ASN A 80 9.34 17.40 15.27
N GLY A 81 8.72 17.59 16.44
CA GLY A 81 8.47 18.89 17.05
C GLY A 81 7.29 19.67 16.48
N SER A 82 6.85 19.41 15.25
CA SER A 82 5.64 20.01 14.65
C SER A 82 5.05 19.11 13.57
N VAL A 83 3.78 19.35 13.24
CA VAL A 83 3.07 18.66 12.17
C VAL A 83 3.69 18.91 10.79
N GLN A 84 4.07 20.17 10.51
CA GLN A 84 4.75 20.54 9.26
C GLN A 84 6.10 19.86 9.13
N ALA A 85 6.87 19.80 10.19
CA ALA A 85 8.15 19.10 10.22
C ALA A 85 7.94 17.57 10.04
N ALA A 86 6.88 17.01 10.62
CA ALA A 86 6.53 15.60 10.44
C ALA A 86 6.17 15.28 8.98
N ILE A 87 5.43 16.16 8.28
CA ILE A 87 5.13 16.00 6.84
C ILE A 87 6.41 16.10 6.01
N ALA A 88 7.26 17.07 6.30
CA ALA A 88 8.52 17.25 5.56
C ALA A 88 9.51 16.08 5.76
N ALA A 89 9.49 15.50 6.96
CA ALA A 89 10.30 14.33 7.33
C ALA A 89 9.63 12.99 6.93
N PHE A 90 8.42 13.03 6.34
CA PHE A 90 7.72 11.81 5.95
C PHE A 90 8.51 11.08 4.86
N PRO A 91 8.78 9.79 5.03
CA PRO A 91 9.53 9.04 4.03
C PRO A 91 8.78 8.97 2.70
N ALA A 92 9.51 8.73 1.63
CA ALA A 92 8.89 8.46 0.33
C ALA A 92 8.01 7.21 0.43
N VAL A 93 6.74 7.35 0.05
CA VAL A 93 5.75 6.26 0.14
C VAL A 93 5.72 5.45 -1.15
N LYS A 94 5.40 4.17 -1.04
CA LYS A 94 5.19 3.31 -2.19
C LYS A 94 3.69 3.05 -2.37
N LEU A 95 3.26 2.97 -3.61
CA LEU A 95 1.88 2.63 -3.95
C LEU A 95 1.82 1.17 -4.38
N GLN A 96 1.04 0.38 -3.68
CA GLN A 96 0.69 -0.97 -4.09
C GLN A 96 -0.62 -0.91 -4.86
N LEU A 97 -0.59 -1.40 -6.10
CA LEU A 97 -1.74 -1.44 -7.00
C LEU A 97 -2.72 -2.54 -6.60
N ALA A 98 -3.90 -2.54 -7.23
CA ALA A 98 -4.94 -3.51 -6.96
C ALA A 98 -4.56 -4.97 -7.30
N ASP A 99 -3.58 -5.16 -8.17
CA ASP A 99 -3.00 -6.48 -8.53
C ASP A 99 -1.92 -6.96 -7.55
N GLY A 100 -1.63 -6.17 -6.50
CA GLY A 100 -0.59 -6.45 -5.51
C GLY A 100 0.81 -6.01 -5.93
N SER A 101 1.02 -5.56 -7.16
CA SER A 101 2.32 -5.03 -7.61
C SER A 101 2.62 -3.68 -6.98
N ILE A 102 3.91 -3.38 -6.81
CA ILE A 102 4.36 -2.08 -6.30
C ILE A 102 4.65 -1.18 -7.49
N TYR A 103 4.07 0.03 -7.45
CA TYR A 103 4.31 1.05 -8.46
C TYR A 103 5.77 1.54 -8.41
N ASN A 104 6.42 1.65 -9.57
CA ASN A 104 7.86 1.91 -9.67
C ASN A 104 8.28 3.32 -9.21
N HIS A 105 7.36 4.30 -9.26
CA HIS A 105 7.68 5.67 -8.88
C HIS A 105 7.24 5.92 -7.43
N PRO A 106 8.16 6.33 -6.53
CA PRO A 106 7.81 6.66 -5.16
C PRO A 106 6.95 7.93 -5.11
N GLY A 107 6.05 7.97 -4.15
CA GLY A 107 5.22 9.14 -3.87
C GLY A 107 5.80 10.00 -2.77
N LYS A 108 5.50 11.29 -2.82
CA LYS A 108 5.85 12.25 -1.77
C LYS A 108 4.56 12.79 -1.14
N VAL A 109 4.50 12.73 0.19
CA VAL A 109 3.42 13.37 0.95
C VAL A 109 3.59 14.88 0.87
N VAL A 110 2.54 15.58 0.43
CA VAL A 110 2.59 17.04 0.20
C VAL A 110 1.67 17.80 1.11
N LYS A 111 0.56 17.20 1.50
CA LYS A 111 -0.45 17.84 2.35
C LYS A 111 -1.04 16.86 3.35
N MET A 112 -1.49 17.38 4.45
CA MET A 112 -2.30 16.71 5.46
C MET A 112 -3.53 17.58 5.73
N SER A 113 -4.69 16.96 5.92
CA SER A 113 -5.90 17.66 6.36
C SER A 113 -5.67 18.31 7.72
N GLY A 114 -6.14 19.52 7.89
CA GLY A 114 -6.15 20.20 9.20
C GLY A 114 -7.28 19.74 10.13
N VAL A 115 -8.11 18.80 9.69
CA VAL A 115 -9.29 18.33 10.41
C VAL A 115 -9.25 16.82 10.53
N ILE A 116 -9.53 16.34 11.74
CA ILE A 116 -9.70 14.92 12.04
C ILE A 116 -11.13 14.54 11.67
N ASP A 117 -11.30 13.47 10.95
CA ASP A 117 -12.62 12.86 10.74
C ASP A 117 -13.11 12.24 12.05
N ALA A 118 -14.15 12.86 12.62
CA ALA A 118 -14.68 12.45 13.92
C ALA A 118 -15.28 11.04 13.93
N THR A 119 -15.65 10.50 12.77
CA THR A 119 -16.25 9.17 12.64
C THR A 119 -15.20 8.07 12.68
N SER A 120 -14.06 8.30 12.03
CA SER A 120 -12.99 7.33 11.88
C SER A 120 -11.79 7.59 12.79
N GLY A 121 -11.70 8.78 13.42
CA GLY A 121 -10.52 9.19 14.21
C GLY A 121 -9.25 9.27 13.38
N SER A 122 -9.38 9.54 12.09
CA SER A 122 -8.26 9.54 11.14
C SER A 122 -8.07 10.91 10.49
N ILE A 123 -6.86 11.13 10.01
CA ILE A 123 -6.46 12.35 9.28
C ILE A 123 -6.10 11.95 7.86
N SER A 124 -6.64 12.68 6.88
CA SER A 124 -6.39 12.44 5.47
C SER A 124 -5.09 13.11 5.03
N LEU A 125 -4.24 12.35 4.34
CA LEU A 125 -3.01 12.81 3.71
C LEU A 125 -3.11 12.71 2.20
N ILE A 126 -2.37 13.57 1.51
CA ILE A 126 -2.28 13.60 0.06
C ILE A 126 -0.84 13.34 -0.33
N ALA A 127 -0.62 12.29 -1.11
CA ALA A 127 0.66 12.00 -1.72
C ALA A 127 0.60 12.20 -3.23
N HIS A 128 1.64 12.82 -3.79
CA HIS A 128 1.82 12.99 -5.22
C HIS A 128 2.69 11.87 -5.79
N PHE A 129 2.20 11.24 -6.84
CA PHE A 129 2.92 10.23 -7.61
C PHE A 129 3.09 10.71 -9.05
N ALA A 130 4.32 10.68 -9.56
CA ALA A 130 4.56 10.92 -10.98
C ALA A 130 3.98 9.79 -11.81
N ASN A 131 3.31 10.09 -12.92
CA ASN A 131 2.66 9.09 -13.78
C ASN A 131 3.07 9.24 -15.25
N PRO A 132 4.36 9.09 -15.58
CA PRO A 132 4.86 9.27 -16.95
C PRO A 132 4.28 8.24 -17.91
N GLU A 133 4.07 7.01 -17.46
CA GLU A 133 3.53 5.90 -18.25
C GLU A 133 2.00 5.94 -18.37
N LYS A 134 1.34 6.90 -17.70
CA LYS A 134 -0.14 7.04 -17.68
C LYS A 134 -0.87 5.75 -17.21
N LEU A 135 -0.18 4.93 -16.42
CA LEU A 135 -0.69 3.69 -15.86
C LEU A 135 -1.79 3.96 -14.82
N LEU A 136 -1.53 4.94 -13.94
CA LEU A 136 -2.49 5.34 -12.92
C LEU A 136 -3.64 6.14 -13.55
N LYS A 137 -4.85 5.84 -13.13
CA LYS A 137 -6.07 6.51 -13.59
C LYS A 137 -6.87 7.04 -12.42
N SER A 138 -7.57 8.14 -12.62
CA SER A 138 -8.47 8.71 -11.62
C SER A 138 -9.57 7.70 -11.26
N GLY A 139 -9.86 7.58 -9.97
CA GLY A 139 -10.85 6.61 -9.43
C GLY A 139 -10.27 5.22 -9.16
N GLY A 140 -8.97 5.01 -9.41
CA GLY A 140 -8.28 3.77 -9.00
C GLY A 140 -8.14 3.67 -7.49
N ALA A 141 -8.09 2.44 -6.96
CA ALA A 141 -7.82 2.13 -5.56
C ALA A 141 -6.50 1.37 -5.44
N GLY A 142 -5.84 1.53 -4.29
CA GLY A 142 -4.59 0.86 -3.97
C GLY A 142 -4.26 1.02 -2.50
N SER A 143 -3.12 0.48 -2.08
CA SER A 143 -2.63 0.60 -0.71
C SER A 143 -1.33 1.40 -0.67
N ILE A 144 -1.22 2.30 0.30
CA ILE A 144 0.02 3.03 0.54
C ILE A 144 0.89 2.23 1.50
N VAL A 145 2.10 1.94 1.06
CA VAL A 145 3.13 1.30 1.89
C VAL A 145 4.10 2.39 2.36
N VAL A 146 4.09 2.65 3.65
CA VAL A 146 5.00 3.59 4.30
C VAL A 146 6.21 2.80 4.78
N PRO A 147 7.42 3.00 4.23
CA PRO A 147 8.60 2.36 4.74
C PRO A 147 8.89 2.89 6.14
N ASN A 148 9.16 1.99 7.07
CA ASN A 148 9.54 2.33 8.43
C ASN A 148 10.95 1.79 8.68
N ASP A 149 11.93 2.67 8.59
CA ASP A 149 13.35 2.31 8.75
C ASP A 149 13.69 2.29 10.25
N HIS A 150 13.68 1.13 10.83
CA HIS A 150 14.25 0.90 12.15
C HIS A 150 15.71 0.48 12.03
N ASN A 151 16.61 1.44 12.03
CA ASN A 151 18.05 1.17 12.11
C ASN A 151 18.36 0.43 13.40
N SER A 152 18.90 -0.79 13.30
CA SER A 152 19.26 -1.68 14.42
C SER A 152 18.11 -2.46 15.08
N ALA A 153 16.97 -2.60 14.43
CA ALA A 153 15.92 -3.46 14.95
C ALA A 153 16.22 -4.95 14.70
N ILE A 154 15.98 -5.77 15.73
CA ILE A 154 16.00 -7.23 15.60
C ILE A 154 14.63 -7.65 15.05
N VAL A 155 14.62 -8.26 13.87
CA VAL A 155 13.40 -8.75 13.23
C VAL A 155 13.37 -10.27 13.35
N ILE A 156 12.26 -10.82 13.85
CA ILE A 156 12.07 -12.26 14.01
C ILE A 156 10.72 -12.69 13.40
N PRO A 157 10.63 -13.88 12.79
CA PRO A 157 9.35 -14.40 12.30
C PRO A 157 8.36 -14.62 13.44
N GLN A 158 7.09 -14.27 13.25
CA GLN A 158 6.03 -14.50 14.25
C GLN A 158 5.87 -15.98 14.59
N GLU A 159 6.13 -16.89 13.64
CA GLU A 159 6.08 -18.34 13.86
C GLU A 159 7.13 -18.88 14.85
N ALA A 160 8.16 -18.08 15.16
CA ALA A 160 9.15 -18.41 16.17
C ALA A 160 8.73 -17.98 17.60
N CYS A 161 7.60 -17.28 17.70
CA CYS A 161 7.11 -16.70 18.94
C CYS A 161 5.95 -17.52 19.50
N SER A 162 5.86 -17.54 20.81
CA SER A 162 4.71 -18.06 21.55
C SER A 162 4.03 -16.91 22.26
N GLN A 163 2.77 -16.67 21.95
CA GLN A 163 1.98 -15.64 22.63
C GLN A 163 1.20 -16.28 23.77
N VAL A 164 1.40 -15.78 24.97
CA VAL A 164 0.67 -16.19 26.17
C VAL A 164 0.05 -14.95 26.78
N GLN A 165 -1.27 -14.85 26.70
CA GLN A 165 -2.03 -13.64 27.06
C GLN A 165 -1.49 -12.41 26.30
N ASP A 166 -1.05 -11.37 27.01
CA ASP A 166 -0.54 -10.12 26.45
C ASP A 166 0.98 -10.11 26.23
N LYS A 167 1.65 -11.25 26.46
CA LYS A 167 3.11 -11.37 26.43
C LYS A 167 3.57 -12.27 25.32
N ILE A 168 4.66 -11.89 24.69
CA ILE A 168 5.30 -12.63 23.62
C ILE A 168 6.61 -13.22 24.13
N PHE A 169 6.82 -14.49 23.86
CA PHE A 169 7.96 -15.25 24.32
C PHE A 169 8.66 -15.91 23.14
N VAL A 170 9.96 -16.12 23.30
CA VAL A 170 10.80 -16.88 22.36
C VAL A 170 11.68 -17.86 23.11
N TYR A 171 12.06 -18.94 22.46
CA TYR A 171 13.07 -19.87 22.97
C TYR A 171 14.44 -19.48 22.44
N ILE A 172 15.32 -19.02 23.34
CA ILE A 172 16.72 -18.70 23.04
C ILE A 172 17.56 -19.96 23.29
N VAL A 173 18.41 -20.30 22.34
CA VAL A 173 19.33 -21.45 22.47
C VAL A 173 20.62 -20.98 23.10
N THR A 174 20.93 -21.48 24.29
CA THR A 174 22.17 -21.21 25.00
C THR A 174 23.38 -21.92 24.39
N LYS A 175 24.58 -21.54 24.81
CA LYS A 175 25.83 -22.19 24.35
C LYS A 175 25.87 -23.70 24.66
N ASP A 176 25.19 -24.12 25.71
CA ASP A 176 25.10 -25.54 26.13
C ASP A 176 23.99 -26.31 25.41
N ASN A 177 23.42 -25.76 24.35
CA ASN A 177 22.29 -26.32 23.62
C ASN A 177 21.04 -26.59 24.48
N LYS A 178 20.83 -25.76 25.49
CA LYS A 178 19.59 -25.72 26.27
C LYS A 178 18.73 -24.58 25.78
N VAL A 179 17.42 -24.73 25.83
CA VAL A 179 16.47 -23.67 25.50
C VAL A 179 16.12 -22.88 26.75
N LYS A 180 16.11 -21.56 26.62
CA LYS A 180 15.65 -20.63 27.64
C LYS A 180 14.40 -19.92 27.12
N TYR A 181 13.30 -20.03 27.88
CA TYR A 181 12.07 -19.33 27.59
C TYR A 181 12.20 -17.86 28.04
N SER A 182 12.16 -16.92 27.11
CA SER A 182 12.43 -15.51 27.39
C SER A 182 11.29 -14.63 26.88
N GLU A 183 10.81 -13.72 27.74
CA GLU A 183 9.86 -12.68 27.35
C GLU A 183 10.54 -11.65 26.47
N ILE A 184 9.87 -11.26 25.39
CA ILE A 184 10.32 -10.18 24.50
C ILE A 184 9.27 -9.10 24.40
N LYS A 185 9.72 -7.88 24.16
CA LYS A 185 8.84 -6.75 23.84
C LYS A 185 8.96 -6.48 22.34
N VAL A 186 7.83 -6.40 21.68
CA VAL A 186 7.75 -6.13 20.23
C VAL A 186 7.07 -4.80 19.98
N ASN A 187 7.34 -4.23 18.81
CA ASN A 187 6.59 -3.07 18.33
C ASN A 187 5.19 -3.52 17.92
N PRO A 188 4.12 -2.79 18.29
CA PRO A 188 2.74 -3.10 17.87
C PRO A 188 2.52 -2.96 16.36
N GLN A 189 3.40 -2.27 15.66
CA GLN A 189 3.38 -2.16 14.20
C GLN A 189 4.24 -3.29 13.60
N ASP A 190 3.60 -4.25 12.97
CA ASP A 190 4.24 -5.37 12.28
C ASP A 190 3.76 -5.47 10.82
N ASP A 191 4.42 -6.32 10.05
CA ASP A 191 4.05 -6.62 8.65
C ASP A 191 3.12 -7.84 8.53
N GLY A 192 2.60 -8.35 9.65
CA GLY A 192 1.78 -9.55 9.74
C GLY A 192 2.56 -10.86 9.56
N LYS A 193 3.88 -10.80 9.38
CA LYS A 193 4.77 -11.98 9.24
C LYS A 193 5.92 -11.96 10.24
N ASN A 194 6.42 -10.78 10.57
CA ASN A 194 7.58 -10.58 11.41
C ASN A 194 7.27 -9.63 12.56
N TYR A 195 7.91 -9.86 13.71
CA TYR A 195 7.92 -8.94 14.82
C TYR A 195 9.22 -8.13 14.85
N ILE A 196 9.10 -6.86 15.12
CA ILE A 196 10.22 -5.97 15.43
C ILE A 196 10.43 -6.00 16.94
N VAL A 197 11.53 -6.61 17.40
CA VAL A 197 11.84 -6.74 18.82
C VAL A 197 12.49 -5.46 19.33
N THR A 198 11.90 -4.88 20.37
CA THR A 198 12.40 -3.67 21.02
C THR A 198 13.22 -3.97 22.28
N ALA A 199 12.97 -5.11 22.95
CA ALA A 199 13.71 -5.55 24.11
C ALA A 199 13.60 -7.07 24.32
N GLY A 200 14.59 -7.66 25.00
CA GLY A 200 14.57 -9.08 25.38
C GLY A 200 15.42 -10.00 24.50
N LEU A 201 15.97 -9.48 23.37
CA LEU A 201 16.93 -10.18 22.53
C LEU A 201 18.15 -9.30 22.24
N HIS A 202 19.28 -9.94 21.96
CA HIS A 202 20.52 -9.30 21.54
C HIS A 202 20.94 -9.81 20.16
N VAL A 203 21.65 -8.98 19.43
CA VAL A 203 22.21 -9.37 18.13
C VAL A 203 23.18 -10.53 18.34
N GLY A 204 22.96 -11.63 17.62
CA GLY A 204 23.74 -12.85 17.74
C GLY A 204 23.07 -13.95 18.57
N ASP A 205 21.96 -13.68 19.24
CA ASP A 205 21.19 -14.70 19.91
C ASP A 205 20.61 -15.70 18.90
N ARG A 206 20.68 -16.99 19.28
CA ARG A 206 20.11 -18.08 18.48
C ARG A 206 18.73 -18.39 18.99
N ILE A 207 17.73 -18.27 18.14
CA ILE A 207 16.33 -18.56 18.48
C ILE A 207 15.83 -19.83 17.78
N VAL A 208 14.85 -20.46 18.38
CA VAL A 208 14.17 -21.62 17.77
C VAL A 208 13.07 -21.12 16.85
N LEU A 209 13.15 -21.48 15.57
CA LEU A 209 12.15 -21.07 14.55
C LEU A 209 10.98 -22.06 14.46
N LYS A 210 11.23 -23.34 14.60
CA LYS A 210 10.23 -24.40 14.42
C LYS A 210 10.26 -25.40 15.59
N GLY A 211 9.10 -25.97 15.90
CA GLY A 211 8.95 -26.98 16.95
C GLY A 211 8.80 -26.44 18.35
N ILE A 212 8.49 -25.15 18.49
CA ILE A 212 8.34 -24.44 19.77
C ILE A 212 7.30 -25.07 20.71
N THR A 213 6.24 -25.68 20.17
CA THR A 213 5.14 -26.28 20.94
C THR A 213 5.53 -27.52 21.74
N LYS A 214 6.68 -28.13 21.43
CA LYS A 214 7.18 -29.35 22.08
C LYS A 214 8.31 -29.07 23.07
N LEU A 215 8.67 -27.79 23.26
CA LEU A 215 9.79 -27.40 24.08
C LEU A 215 9.35 -26.96 25.47
N THR A 216 10.16 -27.31 26.45
CA THR A 216 10.03 -26.85 27.84
C THR A 216 11.26 -26.05 28.22
N ASP A 217 11.11 -25.06 29.11
CA ASP A 217 12.23 -24.24 29.58
C ASP A 217 13.33 -25.11 30.22
N GLY A 218 14.58 -24.80 29.89
CA GLY A 218 15.75 -25.57 30.34
C GLY A 218 16.01 -26.88 29.62
N GLN A 219 15.14 -27.28 28.69
CA GLN A 219 15.29 -28.54 27.96
C GLN A 219 16.55 -28.54 27.07
N GLN A 220 17.29 -29.64 27.10
CA GLN A 220 18.42 -29.82 26.19
C GLN A 220 17.92 -30.27 24.81
N ILE A 221 18.40 -29.59 23.78
CA ILE A 221 18.01 -29.83 22.39
C ILE A 221 19.22 -30.14 21.51
N LYS A 222 18.94 -30.74 20.36
CA LYS A 222 19.91 -30.88 19.29
C LYS A 222 19.49 -29.95 18.14
N PRO A 223 20.03 -28.73 18.08
CA PRO A 223 19.62 -27.76 17.07
C PRO A 223 20.04 -28.23 15.69
N ILE A 224 19.15 -28.03 14.71
CA ILE A 224 19.43 -28.27 13.29
C ILE A 224 19.21 -26.96 12.54
N THR A 225 19.93 -26.76 11.44
CA THR A 225 19.74 -25.59 10.59
C THR A 225 18.39 -25.67 9.87
N LEU A 226 17.84 -24.51 9.48
CA LEU A 226 16.59 -24.42 8.75
C LEU A 226 16.65 -25.19 7.42
N GLU A 227 17.77 -25.14 6.73
CA GLU A 227 18.01 -25.89 5.49
C GLU A 227 17.87 -27.39 5.71
N ARG A 228 18.49 -27.92 6.76
CA ARG A 228 18.43 -29.34 7.09
C ARG A 228 17.04 -29.76 7.56
N TYR A 229 16.31 -28.87 8.20
CA TYR A 229 14.91 -29.11 8.56
C TYR A 229 14.02 -29.21 7.31
N ASN A 230 14.18 -28.29 6.37
CA ASN A 230 13.43 -28.29 5.10
C ASN A 230 13.75 -29.53 4.26
N GLN A 231 15.03 -29.97 4.23
CA GLN A 231 15.42 -31.20 3.57
C GLN A 231 14.72 -32.45 4.17
N LYS A 232 14.68 -32.54 5.50
CA LYS A 232 13.97 -33.63 6.19
C LYS A 232 12.46 -33.64 5.90
N ILE A 233 11.83 -32.47 5.82
CA ILE A 233 10.41 -32.37 5.45
C ILE A 233 10.21 -32.83 4.00
N ALA A 234 11.06 -32.39 3.08
CA ALA A 234 10.98 -32.79 1.68
C ALA A 234 11.19 -34.32 1.50
N GLU A 235 12.12 -34.89 2.25
CA GLU A 235 12.34 -36.35 2.28
C GLU A 235 11.13 -37.11 2.86
N ALA A 236 10.57 -36.61 3.97
CA ALA A 236 9.38 -37.19 4.58
C ALA A 236 8.15 -37.11 3.66
N ALA A 237 7.98 -36.01 2.93
CA ALA A 237 6.90 -35.84 1.95
C ALA A 237 7.03 -36.85 0.79
N LYS A 238 8.24 -37.04 0.26
CA LYS A 238 8.52 -38.02 -0.79
C LYS A 238 8.25 -39.48 -0.32
N LEU A 239 8.60 -39.76 0.93
CA LEU A 239 8.30 -41.07 1.54
C LEU A 239 6.79 -41.31 1.69
N ALA A 240 6.04 -40.27 2.11
CA ALA A 240 4.58 -40.36 2.22
C ALA A 240 3.93 -40.59 0.84
N GLU A 241 4.31 -39.81 -0.18
CA GLU A 241 3.84 -40.04 -1.56
C GLU A 241 4.14 -41.46 -2.08
N SER A 242 5.32 -41.96 -1.76
CA SER A 242 5.68 -43.34 -2.17
C SER A 242 4.84 -44.43 -1.47
N GLN A 243 4.47 -44.20 -0.20
CA GLN A 243 3.60 -45.11 0.55
C GLN A 243 2.15 -45.04 0.07
N ASP A 244 1.61 -43.83 -0.21
CA ASP A 244 0.27 -43.67 -0.77
C ASP A 244 0.16 -44.32 -2.18
N ASN A 245 1.18 -44.16 -3.02
CA ASN A 245 1.24 -44.79 -4.32
C ASN A 245 1.33 -46.35 -4.20
N ALA A 246 2.07 -46.86 -3.23
CA ALA A 246 2.15 -48.33 -2.97
C ALA A 246 0.80 -48.85 -2.45
N HIS A 247 0.11 -48.11 -1.59
CA HIS A 247 -1.22 -48.47 -1.09
C HIS A 247 -2.29 -48.42 -2.19
N ALA A 248 -2.25 -47.38 -3.05
CA ALA A 248 -3.13 -47.28 -4.21
C ALA A 248 -2.91 -48.42 -5.22
N PHE A 249 -1.66 -48.79 -5.46
CA PHE A 249 -1.30 -49.89 -6.34
C PHE A 249 -1.76 -51.24 -5.77
N ALA A 250 -1.54 -51.47 -4.47
CA ALA A 250 -2.02 -52.69 -3.79
C ALA A 250 -3.54 -52.81 -3.81
N THR A 251 -4.26 -51.70 -3.63
CA THR A 251 -5.74 -51.66 -3.71
C THR A 251 -6.24 -51.91 -5.14
N ALA A 252 -5.56 -51.39 -6.15
CA ALA A 252 -5.91 -51.62 -7.55
C ALA A 252 -5.64 -53.08 -8.00
N MET A 253 -4.62 -53.70 -7.45
CA MET A 253 -4.28 -55.12 -7.76
C MET A 253 -5.11 -56.11 -6.93
N GLY A 254 -5.60 -55.72 -5.74
CA GLY A 254 -6.44 -56.55 -4.85
C GLY A 254 -7.91 -56.62 -5.22
N GLY A 255 -8.38 -55.86 -6.19
CA GLY A 255 -9.78 -55.72 -6.59
C GLY A 255 -10.29 -56.73 -7.65
N LYS A 256 -9.76 -57.95 -7.71
CA LYS A 256 -10.36 -59.06 -8.45
C LYS A 256 -10.56 -60.26 -7.56
N LYS A 257 -11.72 -60.29 -6.92
CA LYS A 257 -12.41 -61.53 -6.55
C LYS A 257 -13.88 -61.38 -6.86
#